data_58bcd380d1d5d3c711e81cf4a9475484
#
_entry.id   58bcd380d1d5d3c711e81cf4a9475484
#
_cell.length_a   1.000
_cell.length_b   1.000
_cell.length_c   1.000
_cell.angle_alpha   90.00
_cell.angle_beta   90.00
_cell.angle_gamma   90.00
#
_symmetry.space_group_name_H-M   'P 1'
#
loop_
_entity.id
_entity.type
_entity.pdbx_description
1 polymer ?
#
loop_
_entity_poly.entity_id
_entity_poly.type
_entity_poly.pdbx_seq_one_letter_code
_entity_poly.pdbx_strand_id
1 'polypeptide(L)'
;MVKSARHLPQPATIHLVIYVVSLLALLFVSFHNLGANAIADFDEARHAVNAYEMMRNGDYLVNTYMGETDLWNLKPPLGYWTVMVGYALFGYTSFGLRFVSAVCWIATAFVLAQWLRKHAGLPSSICFILLMVASTRLYEAHLVRTGDADAIFTLLCVLELLFLIQARESKWMVLPAGLCVGLAFLAKSWHAFWMFPSTLLFLIVSGMLPRFSARHVSGYFLASFAPIAVWAAARYAVDGFVFFKTMVEYDLLARSGTTLEEHYGGPEYYIKVLLLTPSAVASVLILLGSCAGALKDKGEQSVRDLARTEDSRLVLAVLAWTVVPIVLFSLVSTKLVWYVFPCVPVLCFIAAYAAPNVWERAMRLIKNKKSLANLAPAALPAVVTAFTVFGIFVSCRNSLTVQVNAEQDLLEAAYDGGDLPQGAEFYYWDGFGEFAPQGVVARAELSGDAYPLTGGMSAFSATDSPAALLVRADAADGSPHALPTDAELVGKTDEFLLYKNAR
;
A
#
# COMPACT_ATOMS: atom_id res chain seq x y z
N MET A 1 -6.79 17.25 -32.24
CA MET A 1 -6.19 18.59 -32.14
C MET A 1 -6.82 19.30 -30.95
N VAL A 2 -6.17 19.25 -29.80
CA VAL A 2 -6.53 20.11 -28.66
C VAL A 2 -6.13 21.53 -29.06
N LYS A 3 -7.12 22.41 -29.28
CA LYS A 3 -6.85 23.82 -29.45
C LYS A 3 -6.13 24.32 -28.22
N SER A 4 -4.88 24.75 -28.39
CA SER A 4 -4.06 25.48 -27.44
C SER A 4 -4.93 26.48 -26.66
N ALA A 5 -5.25 26.16 -25.41
CA ALA A 5 -5.80 27.12 -24.47
C ALA A 5 -4.75 28.23 -24.28
N ARG A 6 -5.09 29.47 -24.66
CA ARG A 6 -4.25 30.62 -24.38
C ARG A 6 -4.17 30.81 -22.87
N HIS A 7 -3.12 30.24 -22.27
CA HIS A 7 -2.80 30.49 -20.86
C HIS A 7 -2.53 31.97 -20.65
N LEU A 8 -3.21 32.59 -19.66
CA LEU A 8 -2.72 33.80 -19.06
C LEU A 8 -1.30 33.52 -18.56
N PRO A 9 -0.29 34.34 -18.90
CA PRO A 9 1.08 34.11 -18.47
C PRO A 9 1.20 34.32 -16.95
N GLN A 10 0.94 33.30 -16.19
CA GLN A 10 1.48 33.21 -14.83
C GLN A 10 2.98 32.93 -14.99
N PRO A 11 3.87 33.62 -14.26
CA PRO A 11 5.29 33.38 -14.43
C PRO A 11 5.58 31.91 -14.22
N ALA A 12 6.26 31.28 -15.18
CA ALA A 12 6.64 29.86 -15.16
C ALA A 12 7.32 29.46 -13.82
N THR A 13 7.96 30.42 -13.18
CA THR A 13 8.60 30.34 -11.88
C THR A 13 7.63 29.96 -10.74
N ILE A 14 6.40 30.52 -10.70
CA ILE A 14 5.44 30.21 -9.62
C ILE A 14 4.98 28.77 -9.71
N HIS A 15 4.65 28.28 -10.90
CA HIS A 15 4.27 26.87 -11.07
C HIS A 15 5.41 25.92 -10.72
N LEU A 16 6.65 26.28 -11.04
CA LEU A 16 7.81 25.48 -10.68
C LEU A 16 8.01 25.42 -9.16
N VAL A 17 7.85 26.56 -8.45
CA VAL A 17 7.93 26.61 -6.99
C VAL A 17 6.85 25.73 -6.36
N ILE A 18 5.59 25.85 -6.80
CA ILE A 18 4.48 25.02 -6.29
C ILE A 18 4.75 23.53 -6.57
N TYR A 19 5.27 23.19 -7.74
CA TYR A 19 5.64 21.81 -8.09
C TYR A 19 6.68 21.24 -7.12
N VAL A 20 7.76 21.99 -6.88
CA VAL A 20 8.82 21.59 -5.95
C VAL A 20 8.29 21.44 -4.52
N VAL A 21 7.49 22.41 -4.05
CA VAL A 21 6.86 22.34 -2.71
C VAL A 21 5.94 21.12 -2.59
N SER A 22 5.17 20.82 -3.64
CA SER A 22 4.30 19.63 -3.66
C SER A 22 5.10 18.33 -3.58
N LEU A 23 6.24 18.25 -4.29
CA LEU A 23 7.15 17.10 -4.21
C LEU A 23 7.78 16.98 -2.81
N LEU A 24 8.22 18.08 -2.22
CA LEU A 24 8.75 18.09 -0.85
C LEU A 24 7.71 17.66 0.17
N ALA A 25 6.46 18.09 0.01
CA ALA A 25 5.35 17.63 0.86
C ALA A 25 5.12 16.12 0.72
N LEU A 26 5.16 15.58 -0.52
CA LEU A 26 5.02 14.15 -0.77
C LEU A 26 6.16 13.34 -0.11
N LEU A 27 7.40 13.80 -0.25
CA LEU A 27 8.56 13.19 0.41
C LEU A 27 8.42 13.26 1.94
N PHE A 28 8.00 14.41 2.47
CA PHE A 28 7.80 14.60 3.90
C PHE A 28 6.79 13.60 4.47
N VAL A 29 5.57 13.52 3.92
CA VAL A 29 4.53 12.61 4.44
C VAL A 29 4.89 11.13 4.28
N SER A 30 5.79 10.80 3.32
CA SER A 30 6.23 9.43 3.08
C SER A 30 7.36 8.99 4.01
N PHE A 31 8.30 9.87 4.36
CA PHE A 31 9.54 9.49 5.06
C PHE A 31 9.68 10.06 6.47
N HIS A 32 9.00 11.16 6.83
CA HIS A 32 9.14 11.74 8.16
C HIS A 32 8.62 10.77 9.23
N ASN A 33 9.41 10.48 10.25
CA ASN A 33 9.11 9.49 11.30
C ASN A 33 8.78 8.08 10.78
N LEU A 34 9.29 7.67 9.61
CA LEU A 34 8.98 6.37 9.00
C LEU A 34 9.39 5.20 9.89
N GLY A 35 10.52 5.32 10.59
CA GLY A 35 11.03 4.30 11.51
C GLY A 35 10.57 4.46 12.96
N ALA A 36 9.86 5.55 13.30
CA ALA A 36 9.54 5.87 14.69
C ALA A 36 8.27 5.17 15.22
N ASN A 37 7.37 4.73 14.34
CA ASN A 37 6.18 3.99 14.76
C ASN A 37 6.53 2.56 15.15
N ALA A 38 5.83 2.03 16.16
CA ALA A 38 5.84 0.61 16.47
C ALA A 38 5.51 -0.25 15.23
N ILE A 39 6.01 -1.47 15.21
CA ILE A 39 5.67 -2.45 14.16
C ILE A 39 4.23 -2.92 14.41
N ALA A 40 3.38 -2.80 13.38
CA ALA A 40 1.98 -3.20 13.49
C ALA A 40 1.86 -4.72 13.52
N ASP A 41 0.92 -5.22 14.33
CA ASP A 41 0.59 -6.64 14.37
C ASP A 41 0.07 -7.16 13.02
N PHE A 42 0.03 -8.46 12.87
CA PHE A 42 -0.39 -9.19 11.68
C PHE A 42 0.55 -9.01 10.48
N ASP A 43 0.09 -8.44 9.38
CA ASP A 43 0.79 -8.45 8.09
C ASP A 43 2.19 -7.81 8.17
N GLU A 44 2.35 -6.61 8.77
CA GLU A 44 3.64 -5.93 8.85
C GLU A 44 4.66 -6.70 9.69
N ALA A 45 4.25 -7.11 10.90
CA ALA A 45 5.11 -7.88 11.80
C ALA A 45 5.54 -9.20 11.16
N ARG A 46 4.60 -9.88 10.50
CA ARG A 46 4.88 -11.14 9.83
C ARG A 46 5.82 -10.99 8.64
N HIS A 47 5.66 -9.93 7.84
CA HIS A 47 6.61 -9.62 6.78
C HIS A 47 7.99 -9.27 7.33
N ALA A 48 8.04 -8.55 8.47
CA ALA A 48 9.28 -8.20 9.13
C ALA A 48 10.08 -9.44 9.53
N VAL A 49 9.44 -10.38 10.24
CA VAL A 49 10.04 -11.64 10.67
C VAL A 49 10.41 -12.51 9.48
N ASN A 50 9.47 -12.76 8.54
CA ASN A 50 9.75 -13.59 7.37
C ASN A 50 10.98 -13.07 6.60
N ALA A 51 11.09 -11.76 6.34
CA ALA A 51 12.22 -11.20 5.63
C ALA A 51 13.52 -11.30 6.44
N TYR A 52 13.45 -11.10 7.75
CA TYR A 52 14.59 -11.22 8.67
C TYR A 52 15.14 -12.66 8.67
N GLU A 53 14.29 -13.66 8.96
CA GLU A 53 14.69 -15.05 9.01
C GLU A 53 15.18 -15.58 7.66
N MET A 54 14.52 -15.21 6.54
CA MET A 54 14.99 -15.54 5.20
C MET A 54 16.42 -15.03 4.95
N MET A 55 16.74 -13.81 5.39
CA MET A 55 18.11 -13.26 5.28
C MET A 55 19.08 -14.01 6.20
N ARG A 56 18.70 -14.30 7.44
CA ARG A 56 19.53 -15.03 8.41
C ARG A 56 19.82 -16.45 7.97
N ASN A 57 18.82 -17.14 7.42
CA ASN A 57 18.92 -18.52 6.96
C ASN A 57 19.58 -18.63 5.57
N GLY A 58 19.71 -17.51 4.82
CA GLY A 58 20.18 -17.50 3.45
C GLY A 58 19.20 -18.17 2.46
N ASP A 59 17.93 -18.32 2.86
CA ASP A 59 16.86 -18.85 2.02
C ASP A 59 15.97 -17.72 1.51
N TYR A 60 16.08 -17.41 0.23
CA TYR A 60 15.32 -16.34 -0.43
C TYR A 60 14.01 -16.82 -1.08
N LEU A 61 13.63 -18.08 -0.85
CA LEU A 61 12.47 -18.70 -1.49
C LEU A 61 11.40 -19.13 -0.48
N VAL A 62 11.81 -19.69 0.65
CA VAL A 62 10.92 -20.19 1.72
C VAL A 62 10.92 -19.22 2.88
N ASN A 63 9.76 -18.67 3.17
CA ASN A 63 9.56 -17.82 4.34
C ASN A 63 9.36 -18.66 5.60
N THR A 64 9.99 -18.25 6.68
CA THR A 64 9.86 -18.85 8.01
C THR A 64 9.34 -17.82 9.01
N TYR A 65 8.81 -18.28 10.15
CA TYR A 65 8.33 -17.48 11.25
C TYR A 65 8.57 -18.23 12.57
N MET A 66 9.32 -17.63 13.47
CA MET A 66 9.78 -18.27 14.72
C MET A 66 10.51 -19.60 14.44
N GLY A 67 11.37 -19.61 13.41
CA GLY A 67 12.17 -20.76 13.00
C GLY A 67 11.45 -21.84 12.18
N GLU A 68 10.14 -21.77 12.05
CA GLU A 68 9.34 -22.78 11.33
C GLU A 68 8.86 -22.25 9.97
N THR A 69 8.63 -23.15 8.98
CA THR A 69 8.05 -22.75 7.69
C THR A 69 6.70 -22.08 7.87
N ASP A 70 6.55 -20.84 7.38
CA ASP A 70 5.33 -20.08 7.53
C ASP A 70 4.26 -20.50 6.50
N LEU A 71 3.27 -21.24 6.96
CA LEU A 71 2.09 -21.65 6.17
C LEU A 71 0.85 -20.77 6.45
N TRP A 72 1.02 -19.64 7.16
CA TRP A 72 -0.04 -18.64 7.33
C TRP A 72 0.15 -17.47 6.34
N ASN A 73 1.37 -16.96 6.17
CA ASN A 73 1.68 -15.90 5.22
C ASN A 73 2.01 -16.48 3.85
N LEU A 74 0.96 -16.93 3.13
CA LEU A 74 1.02 -17.70 1.90
C LEU A 74 1.29 -16.82 0.66
N LYS A 75 2.21 -15.86 0.78
CA LYS A 75 2.57 -14.96 -0.33
C LYS A 75 3.87 -15.42 -1.01
N PRO A 76 3.97 -15.26 -2.34
CA PRO A 76 5.24 -15.42 -3.04
C PRO A 76 6.28 -14.37 -2.60
N PRO A 77 7.58 -14.52 -2.93
CA PRO A 77 8.65 -13.87 -2.20
C PRO A 77 8.91 -12.39 -2.52
N LEU A 78 8.31 -11.80 -3.56
CA LEU A 78 8.67 -10.43 -3.99
C LEU A 78 8.39 -9.39 -2.88
N GLY A 79 7.33 -9.57 -2.10
CA GLY A 79 7.05 -8.71 -0.95
C GLY A 79 8.18 -8.74 0.07
N TYR A 80 8.63 -9.93 0.46
CA TYR A 80 9.76 -10.10 1.39
C TYR A 80 11.06 -9.54 0.83
N TRP A 81 11.34 -9.76 -0.46
CA TRP A 81 12.55 -9.22 -1.10
C TRP A 81 12.60 -7.69 -1.05
N THR A 82 11.46 -7.00 -1.10
CA THR A 82 11.45 -5.54 -0.92
C THR A 82 11.87 -5.13 0.49
N VAL A 83 11.40 -5.86 1.51
CA VAL A 83 11.83 -5.65 2.91
C VAL A 83 13.31 -5.95 3.09
N MET A 84 13.80 -7.06 2.54
CA MET A 84 15.21 -7.45 2.59
C MET A 84 16.12 -6.37 1.98
N VAL A 85 15.71 -5.72 0.89
CA VAL A 85 16.48 -4.59 0.32
C VAL A 85 16.57 -3.45 1.33
N GLY A 86 15.49 -3.14 2.01
CA GLY A 86 15.50 -2.12 3.06
C GLY A 86 16.41 -2.49 4.24
N TYR A 87 16.36 -3.75 4.69
CA TYR A 87 17.24 -4.27 5.75
C TYR A 87 18.72 -4.29 5.35
N ALA A 88 19.01 -4.64 4.09
CA ALA A 88 20.37 -4.60 3.59
C ALA A 88 20.99 -3.19 3.56
N LEU A 89 20.14 -2.15 3.37
CA LEU A 89 20.59 -0.76 3.30
C LEU A 89 20.62 -0.06 4.67
N PHE A 90 19.71 -0.38 5.58
CA PHE A 90 19.48 0.37 6.83
C PHE A 90 19.48 -0.51 8.08
N GLY A 91 19.88 -1.78 7.97
CA GLY A 91 19.83 -2.74 9.06
C GLY A 91 18.41 -3.21 9.40
N TYR A 92 18.32 -4.09 10.38
CA TYR A 92 17.06 -4.67 10.86
C TYR A 92 16.28 -3.67 11.74
N THR A 93 15.85 -2.58 11.14
CA THR A 93 15.17 -1.46 11.80
C THR A 93 13.77 -1.27 11.24
N SER A 94 12.87 -0.62 11.99
CA SER A 94 11.54 -0.22 11.49
C SER A 94 11.64 0.69 10.27
N PHE A 95 12.70 1.51 10.15
CA PHE A 95 12.96 2.32 8.95
C PHE A 95 13.33 1.42 7.76
N GLY A 96 14.24 0.46 7.95
CA GLY A 96 14.63 -0.52 6.92
C GLY A 96 13.41 -1.32 6.44
N LEU A 97 12.56 -1.80 7.37
CA LEU A 97 11.32 -2.52 7.08
C LEU A 97 10.42 -1.76 6.07
N ARG A 98 10.27 -0.44 6.24
CA ARG A 98 9.29 0.40 5.52
C ARG A 98 9.86 1.16 4.34
N PHE A 99 11.19 1.25 4.22
CA PHE A 99 11.87 2.13 3.27
C PHE A 99 11.43 1.89 1.82
N VAL A 100 11.42 0.63 1.37
CA VAL A 100 11.10 0.31 -0.03
C VAL A 100 9.62 0.56 -0.34
N SER A 101 8.71 0.41 0.63
CA SER A 101 7.29 0.78 0.47
C SER A 101 7.14 2.28 0.19
N ALA A 102 7.81 3.14 0.95
CA ALA A 102 7.82 4.58 0.71
C ALA A 102 8.43 4.93 -0.67
N VAL A 103 9.53 4.27 -1.06
CA VAL A 103 10.14 4.45 -2.40
C VAL A 103 9.20 4.02 -3.51
N CYS A 104 8.51 2.89 -3.40
CA CYS A 104 7.52 2.42 -4.39
C CYS A 104 6.37 3.42 -4.54
N TRP A 105 5.92 4.03 -3.45
CA TRP A 105 4.90 5.08 -3.50
C TRP A 105 5.38 6.34 -4.23
N ILE A 106 6.60 6.81 -3.93
CA ILE A 106 7.22 7.93 -4.65
C ILE A 106 7.40 7.60 -6.13
N ALA A 107 7.83 6.37 -6.47
CA ALA A 107 7.95 5.92 -7.85
C ALA A 107 6.59 5.92 -8.56
N THR A 108 5.52 5.44 -7.90
CA THR A 108 4.14 5.49 -8.40
C THR A 108 3.72 6.93 -8.71
N ALA A 109 3.95 7.84 -7.77
CA ALA A 109 3.66 9.25 -7.95
C ALA A 109 4.49 9.87 -9.09
N PHE A 110 5.78 9.55 -9.16
CA PHE A 110 6.70 10.07 -10.16
C PHE A 110 6.30 9.68 -11.58
N VAL A 111 6.03 8.39 -11.84
CA VAL A 111 5.73 7.92 -13.21
C VAL A 111 4.41 8.51 -13.72
N LEU A 112 3.39 8.63 -12.87
CA LEU A 112 2.11 9.25 -13.23
C LEU A 112 2.23 10.77 -13.39
N ALA A 113 2.96 11.45 -12.51
CA ALA A 113 3.20 12.89 -12.59
C ALA A 113 3.98 13.27 -13.87
N GLN A 114 4.99 12.48 -14.24
CA GLN A 114 5.74 12.70 -15.47
C GLN A 114 4.89 12.48 -16.73
N TRP A 115 4.04 11.45 -16.72
CA TRP A 115 3.09 11.24 -17.80
C TRP A 115 2.14 12.44 -17.92
N LEU A 116 1.55 12.93 -16.83
CA LEU A 116 0.68 14.11 -16.82
C LEU A 116 1.42 15.37 -17.28
N ARG A 117 2.64 15.57 -16.81
CA ARG A 117 3.45 16.72 -17.23
C ARG A 117 3.66 16.76 -18.75
N LYS A 118 3.90 15.59 -19.35
CA LYS A 118 4.11 15.44 -20.79
C LYS A 118 2.82 15.64 -21.60
N HIS A 119 1.68 15.14 -21.13
CA HIS A 119 0.45 15.05 -21.92
C HIS A 119 -0.63 16.07 -21.54
N ALA A 120 -0.61 16.60 -20.31
CA ALA A 120 -1.59 17.56 -19.79
C ALA A 120 -0.96 18.84 -19.17
N GLY A 121 0.36 18.89 -19.09
CA GLY A 121 1.10 20.05 -18.60
C GLY A 121 1.38 20.05 -17.09
N LEU A 122 2.19 21.03 -16.67
CA LEU A 122 2.64 21.15 -15.28
C LEU A 122 1.50 21.33 -14.24
N PRO A 123 0.44 22.12 -14.52
CA PRO A 123 -0.67 22.27 -13.57
C PRO A 123 -1.37 20.94 -13.24
N SER A 124 -1.57 20.04 -14.21
CA SER A 124 -2.15 18.71 -13.98
C SER A 124 -1.22 17.85 -13.12
N SER A 125 0.09 17.92 -13.37
CA SER A 125 1.08 17.20 -12.55
C SER A 125 1.08 17.70 -11.09
N ILE A 126 0.99 19.02 -10.87
CA ILE A 126 0.86 19.62 -9.53
C ILE A 126 -0.42 19.14 -8.85
N CYS A 127 -1.56 19.23 -9.53
CA CYS A 127 -2.85 18.78 -9.00
C CYS A 127 -2.77 17.31 -8.56
N PHE A 128 -2.18 16.46 -9.38
CA PHE A 128 -1.99 15.05 -9.08
C PHE A 128 -1.13 14.84 -7.82
N ILE A 129 0.03 15.50 -7.71
CA ILE A 129 0.91 15.34 -6.55
C ILE A 129 0.21 15.81 -5.27
N LEU A 130 -0.53 16.90 -5.31
CA LEU A 130 -1.31 17.39 -4.17
C LEU A 130 -2.40 16.38 -3.75
N LEU A 131 -3.09 15.75 -4.72
CA LEU A 131 -4.03 14.67 -4.44
C LEU A 131 -3.33 13.45 -3.83
N MET A 132 -2.12 13.08 -4.31
CA MET A 132 -1.34 12.01 -3.72
C MET A 132 -0.97 12.31 -2.27
N VAL A 133 -0.55 13.54 -1.94
CA VAL A 133 -0.30 13.96 -0.55
C VAL A 133 -1.58 13.88 0.29
N ALA A 134 -2.74 14.21 -0.27
CA ALA A 134 -4.03 14.17 0.40
C ALA A 134 -4.62 12.75 0.55
N SER A 135 -3.91 11.70 0.16
CA SER A 135 -4.37 10.30 0.21
C SER A 135 -4.16 9.68 1.60
N THR A 136 -4.74 10.27 2.64
CA THR A 136 -4.50 9.98 4.06
C THR A 136 -4.49 8.50 4.41
N ARG A 137 -5.52 7.76 3.98
CA ARG A 137 -5.68 6.33 4.26
C ARG A 137 -4.50 5.47 3.80
N LEU A 138 -3.84 5.86 2.73
CA LEU A 138 -2.71 5.11 2.15
C LEU A 138 -1.43 5.29 2.97
N TYR A 139 -1.36 6.33 3.82
CA TYR A 139 -0.27 6.53 4.77
C TYR A 139 -0.53 5.88 6.13
N GLU A 140 -1.80 5.62 6.46
CA GLU A 140 -2.22 5.07 7.76
C GLU A 140 -2.12 3.55 7.83
N ALA A 141 -2.34 2.85 6.70
CA ALA A 141 -2.45 1.39 6.70
C ALA A 141 -1.85 0.77 5.44
N HIS A 142 -1.10 -0.31 5.62
CA HIS A 142 -0.69 -1.31 4.63
C HIS A 142 0.00 -0.84 3.33
N LEU A 143 0.25 0.46 3.08
CA LEU A 143 0.81 0.85 1.80
C LEU A 143 2.12 1.64 1.92
N VAL A 144 2.08 2.90 2.40
CA VAL A 144 3.25 3.79 2.27
C VAL A 144 4.21 3.64 3.43
N ARG A 145 3.68 3.52 4.65
CA ARG A 145 4.43 3.61 5.91
C ARG A 145 4.43 2.29 6.69
N THR A 146 4.30 1.19 5.98
CA THR A 146 4.31 -0.18 6.52
C THR A 146 5.19 -1.07 5.67
N GLY A 147 5.68 -2.17 6.25
CA GLY A 147 6.52 -3.16 5.57
C GLY A 147 5.76 -4.15 4.69
N ASP A 148 4.56 -3.78 4.23
CA ASP A 148 3.68 -4.64 3.44
C ASP A 148 4.01 -4.64 1.95
N ALA A 149 3.53 -5.67 1.25
CA ALA A 149 3.70 -5.82 -0.20
C ALA A 149 2.81 -4.87 -1.03
N ASP A 150 1.91 -4.10 -0.41
CA ASP A 150 0.90 -3.28 -1.11
C ASP A 150 1.49 -2.14 -1.93
N ALA A 151 2.62 -1.58 -1.50
CA ALA A 151 3.25 -0.48 -2.21
C ALA A 151 3.88 -0.94 -3.54
N ILE A 152 4.65 -2.03 -3.53
CA ILE A 152 5.20 -2.62 -4.77
C ILE A 152 4.08 -3.15 -5.66
N PHE A 153 3.04 -3.77 -5.10
CA PHE A 153 1.86 -4.22 -5.82
C PHE A 153 1.17 -3.06 -6.54
N THR A 154 0.93 -1.94 -5.84
CA THR A 154 0.34 -0.72 -6.42
C THR A 154 1.19 -0.13 -7.54
N LEU A 155 2.51 -0.07 -7.37
CA LEU A 155 3.42 0.37 -8.42
C LEU A 155 3.30 -0.51 -9.67
N LEU A 156 3.26 -1.83 -9.51
CA LEU A 156 3.12 -2.76 -10.63
C LEU A 156 1.77 -2.63 -11.34
N CYS A 157 0.67 -2.42 -10.60
CA CYS A 157 -0.64 -2.13 -11.17
C CYS A 157 -0.64 -0.84 -12.01
N VAL A 158 0.00 0.22 -11.51
CA VAL A 158 0.12 1.49 -12.22
C VAL A 158 1.02 1.38 -13.45
N LEU A 159 2.13 0.65 -13.35
CA LEU A 159 3.01 0.40 -14.50
C LEU A 159 2.31 -0.40 -15.59
N GLU A 160 1.56 -1.43 -15.22
CA GLU A 160 0.72 -2.18 -16.17
C GLU A 160 -0.23 -1.26 -16.93
N LEU A 161 -0.98 -0.41 -16.21
CA LEU A 161 -1.89 0.55 -16.83
C LEU A 161 -1.17 1.54 -17.76
N LEU A 162 0.01 2.06 -17.37
CA LEU A 162 0.79 2.94 -18.22
C LEU A 162 1.31 2.23 -19.48
N PHE A 163 1.72 0.96 -19.38
CA PHE A 163 2.10 0.17 -20.54
C PHE A 163 0.90 -0.11 -21.46
N LEU A 164 -0.30 -0.35 -20.91
CA LEU A 164 -1.53 -0.47 -21.71
C LEU A 164 -1.85 0.84 -22.43
N ILE A 165 -1.67 2.00 -21.79
CA ILE A 165 -1.84 3.30 -22.43
C ILE A 165 -0.81 3.47 -23.58
N GLN A 166 0.45 3.10 -23.36
CA GLN A 166 1.51 3.15 -24.37
C GLN A 166 1.31 2.13 -25.50
N ALA A 167 0.56 1.07 -25.27
CA ALA A 167 0.19 0.09 -26.29
C ALA A 167 -0.64 0.70 -27.44
N ARG A 168 -1.14 1.93 -27.28
CA ARG A 168 -1.73 2.74 -28.38
C ARG A 168 -0.68 3.07 -29.44
N GLU A 169 0.56 3.32 -29.03
CA GLU A 169 1.68 3.67 -29.91
C GLU A 169 2.43 2.42 -30.36
N SER A 170 2.73 1.49 -29.45
CA SER A 170 3.42 0.25 -29.74
C SER A 170 2.71 -0.94 -29.10
N LYS A 171 2.15 -1.83 -29.94
CA LYS A 171 1.40 -3.02 -29.49
C LYS A 171 2.21 -3.95 -28.59
N TRP A 172 3.54 -3.93 -28.72
CA TRP A 172 4.43 -4.77 -27.90
C TRP A 172 4.53 -4.32 -26.44
N MET A 173 4.01 -3.13 -26.11
CA MET A 173 3.90 -2.69 -24.71
C MET A 173 2.97 -3.58 -23.87
N VAL A 174 2.20 -4.46 -24.47
CA VAL A 174 1.46 -5.51 -23.74
C VAL A 174 2.38 -6.54 -23.07
N LEU A 175 3.63 -6.71 -23.55
CA LEU A 175 4.60 -7.62 -22.91
C LEU A 175 5.02 -7.12 -21.52
N PRO A 176 5.58 -5.89 -21.37
CA PRO A 176 5.87 -5.36 -20.05
C PRO A 176 4.60 -5.19 -19.20
N ALA A 177 3.42 -4.91 -19.78
CA ALA A 177 2.16 -4.92 -19.05
C ALA A 177 1.88 -6.32 -18.44
N GLY A 178 2.00 -7.39 -19.24
CA GLY A 178 1.86 -8.77 -18.74
C GLY A 178 2.89 -9.12 -17.66
N LEU A 179 4.17 -8.71 -17.86
CA LEU A 179 5.21 -8.92 -16.85
C LEU A 179 4.85 -8.26 -15.50
N CYS A 180 4.26 -7.07 -15.52
CA CYS A 180 3.78 -6.41 -14.30
C CYS A 180 2.72 -7.26 -13.57
N VAL A 181 1.81 -7.94 -14.30
CA VAL A 181 0.83 -8.85 -13.69
C VAL A 181 1.52 -10.02 -12.98
N GLY A 182 2.50 -10.65 -13.65
CA GLY A 182 3.26 -11.75 -13.06
C GLY A 182 4.05 -11.36 -11.82
N LEU A 183 4.71 -10.20 -11.87
CA LEU A 183 5.42 -9.65 -10.70
C LEU A 183 4.45 -9.22 -9.59
N ALA A 184 3.28 -8.68 -9.93
CA ALA A 184 2.22 -8.36 -8.97
C ALA A 184 1.72 -9.63 -8.26
N PHE A 185 1.60 -10.75 -8.96
CA PHE A 185 1.32 -12.05 -8.34
C PHE A 185 2.44 -12.45 -7.37
N LEU A 186 3.70 -12.28 -7.74
CA LEU A 186 4.83 -12.57 -6.84
C LEU A 186 4.89 -11.65 -5.61
N ALA A 187 4.25 -10.48 -5.67
CA ALA A 187 4.11 -9.58 -4.52
C ALA A 187 2.90 -9.92 -3.64
N LYS A 188 1.75 -10.22 -4.24
CA LYS A 188 0.47 -10.30 -3.48
C LYS A 188 -0.46 -11.44 -3.93
N SER A 189 0.11 -12.53 -4.48
CA SER A 189 -0.65 -13.75 -4.74
C SER A 189 -1.85 -13.54 -5.69
N TRP A 190 -2.97 -14.21 -5.44
CA TRP A 190 -4.20 -14.23 -6.23
C TRP A 190 -4.80 -12.84 -6.48
N HIS A 191 -4.50 -11.86 -5.61
CA HIS A 191 -4.93 -10.48 -5.77
C HIS A 191 -4.55 -9.89 -7.12
N ALA A 192 -3.42 -10.27 -7.71
CA ALA A 192 -2.99 -9.75 -9.00
C ALA A 192 -3.95 -10.09 -10.16
N PHE A 193 -4.75 -11.14 -10.04
CA PHE A 193 -5.55 -11.63 -11.16
C PHE A 193 -6.75 -10.76 -11.52
N TRP A 194 -7.15 -9.82 -10.67
CA TRP A 194 -8.12 -8.81 -11.10
C TRP A 194 -7.59 -7.91 -12.23
N MET A 195 -6.28 -7.85 -12.42
CA MET A 195 -5.65 -7.08 -13.51
C MET A 195 -6.04 -7.64 -14.89
N PHE A 196 -6.27 -8.95 -15.03
CA PHE A 196 -6.70 -9.54 -16.31
C PHE A 196 -8.06 -9.00 -16.79
N PRO A 197 -9.17 -9.08 -16.02
CA PRO A 197 -10.44 -8.49 -16.45
C PRO A 197 -10.35 -6.96 -16.56
N SER A 198 -9.54 -6.27 -15.77
CA SER A 198 -9.28 -4.83 -15.93
C SER A 198 -8.61 -4.50 -17.26
N THR A 199 -7.56 -5.25 -17.63
CA THR A 199 -6.90 -5.14 -18.94
C THR A 199 -7.88 -5.38 -20.08
N LEU A 200 -8.66 -6.46 -20.00
CA LEU A 200 -9.65 -6.76 -21.04
C LEU A 200 -10.66 -5.63 -21.20
N LEU A 201 -11.23 -5.14 -20.10
CA LEU A 201 -12.21 -4.06 -20.13
C LEU A 201 -11.59 -2.75 -20.62
N PHE A 202 -10.35 -2.43 -20.22
CA PHE A 202 -9.59 -1.30 -20.76
C PHE A 202 -9.46 -1.40 -22.29
N LEU A 203 -9.04 -2.55 -22.82
CA LEU A 203 -8.87 -2.75 -24.25
C LEU A 203 -10.19 -2.67 -25.05
N ILE A 204 -11.29 -3.14 -24.48
CA ILE A 204 -12.63 -3.04 -25.06
C ILE A 204 -13.06 -1.56 -25.12
N VAL A 205 -13.05 -0.87 -23.98
CA VAL A 205 -13.54 0.51 -23.85
C VAL A 205 -12.69 1.49 -24.67
N SER A 206 -11.37 1.31 -24.68
CA SER A 206 -10.46 2.11 -25.51
C SER A 206 -10.59 1.84 -27.01
N GLY A 207 -11.29 0.76 -27.40
CA GLY A 207 -11.39 0.32 -28.79
C GLY A 207 -10.11 -0.28 -29.34
N MET A 208 -9.18 -0.67 -28.47
CA MET A 208 -7.88 -1.20 -28.88
C MET A 208 -7.89 -2.72 -29.11
N LEU A 209 -8.83 -3.45 -28.53
CA LEU A 209 -8.85 -4.91 -28.57
C LEU A 209 -8.68 -5.50 -30.00
N PRO A 210 -9.35 -5.02 -31.06
CA PRO A 210 -9.18 -5.55 -32.41
C PRO A 210 -7.80 -5.32 -33.03
N ARG A 211 -6.97 -4.47 -32.41
CA ARG A 211 -5.63 -4.16 -32.93
C ARG A 211 -4.62 -5.26 -32.58
N PHE A 212 -4.93 -6.10 -31.59
CA PHE A 212 -4.02 -7.14 -31.11
C PHE A 212 -4.28 -8.47 -31.82
N SER A 213 -3.23 -9.06 -32.37
CA SER A 213 -3.24 -10.41 -32.93
C SER A 213 -2.98 -11.44 -31.82
N ALA A 214 -3.24 -12.72 -32.13
CA ALA A 214 -2.98 -13.83 -31.22
C ALA A 214 -1.57 -13.79 -30.59
N ARG A 215 -0.54 -13.42 -31.37
CA ARG A 215 0.85 -13.34 -30.87
C ARG A 215 1.03 -12.29 -29.76
N HIS A 216 0.31 -11.16 -29.81
CA HIS A 216 0.39 -10.14 -28.76
C HIS A 216 -0.33 -10.62 -27.49
N VAL A 217 -1.51 -11.26 -27.68
CA VAL A 217 -2.30 -11.84 -26.58
C VAL A 217 -1.52 -12.98 -25.92
N SER A 218 -0.99 -13.91 -26.71
CA SER A 218 -0.14 -15.00 -26.18
C SER A 218 1.11 -14.46 -25.48
N GLY A 219 1.74 -13.41 -26.05
CA GLY A 219 2.89 -12.77 -25.44
C GLY A 219 2.56 -12.11 -24.10
N TYR A 220 1.40 -11.44 -23.98
CA TYR A 220 0.93 -10.89 -22.71
C TYR A 220 0.79 -11.97 -21.64
N PHE A 221 0.09 -13.07 -21.95
CA PHE A 221 -0.09 -14.18 -21.00
C PHE A 221 1.23 -14.88 -20.69
N LEU A 222 2.08 -15.12 -21.68
CA LEU A 222 3.40 -15.70 -21.45
C LEU A 222 4.23 -14.82 -20.50
N ALA A 223 4.28 -13.51 -20.71
CA ALA A 223 4.98 -12.59 -19.84
C ALA A 223 4.36 -12.54 -18.43
N SER A 224 3.04 -12.71 -18.29
CA SER A 224 2.36 -12.77 -17.00
C SER A 224 2.67 -14.05 -16.23
N PHE A 225 2.63 -15.20 -16.89
CA PHE A 225 2.77 -16.49 -16.22
C PHE A 225 4.22 -16.98 -16.09
N ALA A 226 5.17 -16.46 -16.89
CA ALA A 226 6.57 -16.90 -16.83
C ALA A 226 7.20 -16.71 -15.44
N PRO A 227 7.16 -15.52 -14.80
CA PRO A 227 7.73 -15.35 -13.47
C PRO A 227 7.01 -16.21 -12.42
N ILE A 228 5.69 -16.40 -12.55
CA ILE A 228 4.91 -17.27 -11.67
C ILE A 228 5.36 -18.73 -11.81
N ALA A 229 5.53 -19.20 -13.05
CA ALA A 229 5.95 -20.57 -13.31
C ALA A 229 7.38 -20.85 -12.81
N VAL A 230 8.30 -19.90 -12.99
CA VAL A 230 9.68 -20.01 -12.47
C VAL A 230 9.68 -20.12 -10.95
N TRP A 231 8.95 -19.23 -10.27
CA TRP A 231 8.81 -19.30 -8.81
C TRP A 231 8.14 -20.60 -8.36
N ALA A 232 7.03 -20.98 -9.00
CA ALA A 232 6.29 -22.18 -8.64
C ALA A 232 7.13 -23.46 -8.81
N ALA A 233 7.91 -23.53 -9.89
CA ALA A 233 8.82 -24.67 -10.10
C ALA A 233 9.92 -24.73 -9.02
N ALA A 234 10.52 -23.60 -8.68
CA ALA A 234 11.52 -23.51 -7.63
C ALA A 234 10.95 -23.89 -6.26
N ARG A 235 9.78 -23.36 -5.89
CA ARG A 235 9.11 -23.66 -4.62
C ARG A 235 8.68 -25.13 -4.53
N TYR A 236 8.13 -25.68 -5.63
CA TYR A 236 7.77 -27.10 -5.70
C TYR A 236 8.95 -28.04 -5.47
N ALA A 237 10.13 -27.67 -5.94
CA ALA A 237 11.35 -28.46 -5.74
C ALA A 237 11.77 -28.53 -4.26
N VAL A 238 11.32 -27.60 -3.42
CA VAL A 238 11.65 -27.56 -1.97
C VAL A 238 10.61 -28.30 -1.14
N ASP A 239 9.34 -27.92 -1.22
CA ASP A 239 8.28 -28.41 -0.33
C ASP A 239 7.10 -29.11 -1.05
N GLY A 240 7.27 -29.41 -2.34
CA GLY A 240 6.28 -30.13 -3.15
C GLY A 240 4.97 -29.34 -3.25
N PHE A 241 3.85 -30.01 -3.03
CA PHE A 241 2.53 -29.40 -3.13
C PHE A 241 2.01 -28.78 -1.84
N VAL A 242 2.70 -28.90 -0.71
CA VAL A 242 2.18 -28.47 0.61
C VAL A 242 1.81 -27.00 0.61
N PHE A 243 2.75 -26.14 0.24
CA PHE A 243 2.52 -24.70 0.16
C PHE A 243 1.38 -24.33 -0.80
N PHE A 244 1.39 -24.90 -2.00
CA PHE A 244 0.38 -24.58 -3.02
C PHE A 244 -1.03 -25.03 -2.62
N LYS A 245 -1.14 -26.19 -1.98
CA LYS A 245 -2.41 -26.69 -1.46
C LYS A 245 -2.98 -25.70 -0.44
N THR A 246 -2.18 -25.35 0.56
CA THR A 246 -2.59 -24.39 1.60
C THR A 246 -2.92 -23.01 1.02
N MET A 247 -2.11 -22.53 0.07
CA MET A 247 -2.33 -21.27 -0.64
C MET A 247 -3.65 -21.24 -1.41
N VAL A 248 -4.05 -22.36 -2.05
CA VAL A 248 -5.34 -22.45 -2.75
C VAL A 248 -6.48 -22.59 -1.74
N GLU A 249 -6.37 -23.48 -0.76
CA GLU A 249 -7.44 -23.78 0.19
C GLU A 249 -7.75 -22.57 1.10
N TYR A 250 -6.73 -21.92 1.65
CA TYR A 250 -6.90 -20.81 2.60
C TYR A 250 -6.98 -19.45 1.90
N ASP A 251 -5.94 -19.08 1.14
CA ASP A 251 -5.80 -17.70 0.61
C ASP A 251 -6.71 -17.45 -0.61
N LEU A 252 -7.12 -18.49 -1.35
CA LEU A 252 -8.05 -18.33 -2.46
C LEU A 252 -9.48 -18.76 -2.09
N LEU A 253 -9.71 -20.02 -1.71
CA LEU A 253 -11.06 -20.56 -1.56
C LEU A 253 -11.73 -20.08 -0.27
N ALA A 254 -11.07 -20.21 0.89
CA ALA A 254 -11.66 -19.81 2.17
C ALA A 254 -11.91 -18.28 2.19
N ARG A 255 -10.92 -17.48 1.79
CA ARG A 255 -11.03 -16.00 1.75
C ARG A 255 -12.09 -15.48 0.79
N SER A 256 -12.34 -16.21 -0.31
CA SER A 256 -13.38 -15.84 -1.27
C SER A 256 -14.79 -16.22 -0.81
N GLY A 257 -14.92 -17.40 -0.18
CA GLY A 257 -16.21 -18.00 0.15
C GLY A 257 -16.72 -17.74 1.56
N THR A 258 -15.81 -17.44 2.51
CA THR A 258 -16.15 -17.20 3.91
C THR A 258 -15.53 -15.91 4.42
N THR A 259 -16.07 -15.37 5.51
CA THR A 259 -15.46 -14.23 6.19
C THR A 259 -14.38 -14.76 7.14
N LEU A 260 -13.14 -14.38 6.88
CA LEU A 260 -12.00 -14.73 7.72
C LEU A 260 -11.65 -13.55 8.63
N GLU A 261 -11.15 -13.86 9.84
CA GLU A 261 -10.59 -12.88 10.78
C GLU A 261 -11.55 -11.71 11.08
N GLU A 262 -12.85 -11.98 11.12
CA GLU A 262 -13.92 -11.00 11.37
C GLU A 262 -13.98 -9.82 10.36
N HIS A 263 -13.33 -9.95 9.21
CA HIS A 263 -13.29 -8.92 8.16
C HIS A 263 -14.53 -8.98 7.26
N TYR A 264 -15.66 -8.51 7.74
CA TYR A 264 -16.93 -8.50 7.02
C TYR A 264 -17.35 -7.09 6.59
N GLY A 265 -18.22 -7.02 5.59
CA GLY A 265 -18.81 -5.76 5.10
C GLY A 265 -19.83 -5.98 3.99
N GLY A 266 -20.74 -5.02 3.83
CA GLY A 266 -21.71 -5.03 2.73
C GLY A 266 -21.08 -4.71 1.37
N PRO A 267 -21.87 -4.80 0.28
CA PRO A 267 -21.40 -4.48 -1.07
C PRO A 267 -20.87 -3.04 -1.22
N GLU A 268 -21.36 -2.13 -0.35
CA GLU A 268 -20.97 -0.71 -0.34
C GLU A 268 -19.63 -0.45 0.38
N TYR A 269 -18.98 -1.46 0.96
CA TYR A 269 -17.80 -1.32 1.79
C TYR A 269 -16.70 -0.47 1.12
N TYR A 270 -16.33 -0.81 -0.11
CA TYR A 270 -15.26 -0.09 -0.82
C TYR A 270 -15.66 1.31 -1.28
N ILE A 271 -16.96 1.54 -1.50
CA ILE A 271 -17.46 2.90 -1.73
C ILE A 271 -17.23 3.76 -0.47
N LYS A 272 -17.52 3.22 0.73
CA LYS A 272 -17.24 3.90 2.01
C LYS A 272 -15.74 4.16 2.20
N VAL A 273 -14.89 3.19 1.87
CA VAL A 273 -13.42 3.36 1.92
C VAL A 273 -12.97 4.53 1.06
N LEU A 274 -13.47 4.63 -0.18
CA LEU A 274 -13.13 5.72 -1.09
C LEU A 274 -13.70 7.07 -0.60
N LEU A 275 -14.92 7.10 -0.05
CA LEU A 275 -15.53 8.32 0.50
C LEU A 275 -14.80 8.83 1.76
N LEU A 276 -14.15 7.95 2.51
CA LEU A 276 -13.32 8.31 3.66
C LEU A 276 -11.89 8.73 3.25
N THR A 277 -11.56 8.71 1.95
CA THR A 277 -10.26 9.12 1.41
C THR A 277 -10.41 10.49 0.73
N PRO A 278 -9.91 11.60 1.32
CA PRO A 278 -10.14 12.95 0.81
C PRO A 278 -9.73 13.16 -0.66
N SER A 279 -8.61 12.57 -1.07
CA SER A 279 -8.15 12.63 -2.46
C SER A 279 -9.08 11.90 -3.45
N ALA A 280 -9.66 10.77 -3.05
CA ALA A 280 -10.61 10.04 -3.88
C ALA A 280 -11.92 10.84 -4.04
N VAL A 281 -12.42 11.45 -2.96
CA VAL A 281 -13.60 12.35 -3.02
C VAL A 281 -13.32 13.54 -3.93
N ALA A 282 -12.19 14.24 -3.74
CA ALA A 282 -11.79 15.36 -4.59
C ALA A 282 -11.69 14.92 -6.07
N SER A 283 -11.12 13.75 -6.34
CA SER A 283 -11.01 13.18 -7.68
C SER A 283 -12.35 12.92 -8.33
N VAL A 284 -13.28 12.28 -7.61
CA VAL A 284 -14.66 12.04 -8.11
C VAL A 284 -15.37 13.35 -8.41
N LEU A 285 -15.25 14.37 -7.54
CA LEU A 285 -15.85 15.68 -7.76
C LEU A 285 -15.30 16.37 -9.00
N ILE A 286 -13.97 16.29 -9.24
CA ILE A 286 -13.35 16.82 -10.47
C ILE A 286 -13.92 16.12 -11.70
N LEU A 287 -14.02 14.80 -11.68
CA LEU A 287 -14.54 14.01 -12.80
C LEU A 287 -16.00 14.33 -13.08
N LEU A 288 -16.85 14.39 -12.06
CA LEU A 288 -18.27 14.77 -12.19
C LEU A 288 -18.40 16.19 -12.74
N GLY A 289 -17.61 17.16 -12.26
CA GLY A 289 -17.57 18.51 -12.77
C GLY A 289 -17.14 18.61 -14.24
N SER A 290 -16.16 17.79 -14.63
CA SER A 290 -15.71 17.69 -16.02
C SER A 290 -16.81 17.15 -16.93
N CYS A 291 -17.50 16.06 -16.51
CA CYS A 291 -18.61 15.47 -17.23
C CYS A 291 -19.80 16.44 -17.38
N ALA A 292 -20.25 17.02 -16.26
CA ALA A 292 -21.36 17.97 -16.25
C ALA A 292 -21.10 19.17 -17.14
N GLY A 293 -19.86 19.64 -17.10
CA GLY A 293 -19.44 20.74 -17.95
C GLY A 293 -19.45 20.38 -19.44
N ALA A 294 -18.95 19.20 -19.81
CA ALA A 294 -18.95 18.75 -21.19
C ALA A 294 -20.37 18.57 -21.73
N LEU A 295 -21.31 18.09 -20.92
CA LEU A 295 -22.74 17.96 -21.26
C LEU A 295 -23.38 19.31 -21.56
N LYS A 296 -23.11 20.32 -20.70
CA LYS A 296 -23.68 21.68 -20.86
C LYS A 296 -23.21 22.40 -22.13
N ASP A 297 -21.95 22.21 -22.54
CA ASP A 297 -21.39 22.93 -23.70
C ASP A 297 -21.89 22.40 -25.04
N LYS A 298 -22.32 21.16 -25.09
CA LYS A 298 -22.56 20.48 -26.38
C LYS A 298 -23.98 19.93 -26.59
N GLY A 299 -24.86 19.88 -25.55
CA GLY A 299 -26.21 19.29 -25.63
C GLY A 299 -26.23 17.76 -25.76
N GLU A 300 -27.42 17.17 -25.87
CA GLU A 300 -27.61 15.70 -25.84
C GLU A 300 -26.98 14.91 -26.99
N GLN A 301 -26.82 15.49 -28.16
CA GLN A 301 -26.12 14.85 -29.31
C GLN A 301 -24.62 14.59 -28.99
N SER A 302 -24.13 15.23 -28.01
CA SER A 302 -22.70 15.29 -27.68
C SER A 302 -22.21 14.18 -26.77
N VAL A 303 -23.04 13.48 -25.98
CA VAL A 303 -22.57 12.37 -25.15
C VAL A 303 -21.99 11.26 -26.03
N ARG A 304 -22.65 10.98 -27.15
CA ARG A 304 -22.16 10.00 -28.13
C ARG A 304 -20.88 10.47 -28.84
N ASP A 305 -20.77 11.76 -29.12
CA ASP A 305 -19.59 12.33 -29.78
C ASP A 305 -18.41 12.52 -28.82
N LEU A 306 -18.67 12.84 -27.55
CA LEU A 306 -17.66 12.83 -26.49
C LEU A 306 -17.06 11.42 -26.33
N ALA A 307 -17.88 10.39 -26.24
CA ALA A 307 -17.43 9.01 -26.13
C ALA A 307 -16.67 8.48 -27.35
N ARG A 308 -16.67 9.24 -28.47
CA ARG A 308 -15.97 8.90 -29.70
C ARG A 308 -14.61 9.52 -29.86
N THR A 309 -14.27 10.58 -29.07
CA THR A 309 -12.92 11.15 -29.11
C THR A 309 -11.91 10.20 -28.47
N GLU A 310 -10.70 10.14 -28.99
CA GLU A 310 -9.63 9.29 -28.44
C GLU A 310 -9.32 9.60 -26.97
N ASP A 311 -9.31 10.87 -26.60
CA ASP A 311 -9.05 11.30 -25.21
C ASP A 311 -10.16 10.85 -24.25
N SER A 312 -11.42 10.97 -24.67
CA SER A 312 -12.56 10.52 -23.85
C SER A 312 -12.59 8.99 -23.71
N ARG A 313 -12.25 8.27 -24.77
CA ARG A 313 -12.14 6.80 -24.72
C ARG A 313 -11.04 6.36 -23.74
N LEU A 314 -9.90 7.08 -23.75
CA LEU A 314 -8.83 6.79 -22.79
C LEU A 314 -9.30 7.01 -21.36
N VAL A 315 -9.93 8.16 -21.06
CA VAL A 315 -10.48 8.46 -19.73
C VAL A 315 -11.47 7.37 -19.31
N LEU A 316 -12.41 6.99 -20.18
CA LEU A 316 -13.38 5.93 -19.89
C LEU A 316 -12.72 4.56 -19.70
N ALA A 317 -11.69 4.24 -20.48
CA ALA A 317 -10.97 2.98 -20.36
C ALA A 317 -10.20 2.87 -19.02
N VAL A 318 -9.56 3.96 -18.58
CA VAL A 318 -8.89 4.00 -17.28
C VAL A 318 -9.89 3.94 -16.13
N LEU A 319 -11.06 4.60 -16.25
CA LEU A 319 -12.15 4.46 -15.28
C LEU A 319 -12.68 3.02 -15.24
N ALA A 320 -12.88 2.39 -16.38
CA ALA A 320 -13.32 1.00 -16.50
C ALA A 320 -12.31 0.06 -15.82
N TRP A 321 -11.01 0.25 -16.06
CA TRP A 321 -9.94 -0.49 -15.39
C TRP A 321 -10.02 -0.34 -13.86
N THR A 322 -10.27 0.88 -13.37
CA THR A 322 -10.35 1.19 -11.93
C THR A 322 -11.60 0.59 -11.26
N VAL A 323 -12.72 0.51 -11.97
CA VAL A 323 -14.00 -0.01 -11.43
C VAL A 323 -13.96 -1.52 -11.23
N VAL A 324 -13.20 -2.26 -12.04
CA VAL A 324 -13.15 -3.74 -11.97
C VAL A 324 -12.76 -4.25 -10.58
N PRO A 325 -11.63 -3.86 -9.96
CA PRO A 325 -11.28 -4.36 -8.63
C PRO A 325 -12.30 -3.94 -7.56
N ILE A 326 -12.89 -2.74 -7.66
CA ILE A 326 -13.93 -2.30 -6.72
C ILE A 326 -15.13 -3.25 -6.77
N VAL A 327 -15.60 -3.60 -7.98
CA VAL A 327 -16.73 -4.51 -8.16
C VAL A 327 -16.36 -5.93 -7.71
N LEU A 328 -15.22 -6.46 -8.16
CA LEU A 328 -14.81 -7.83 -7.82
C LEU A 328 -14.67 -8.03 -6.32
N PHE A 329 -13.95 -7.12 -5.63
CA PHE A 329 -13.79 -7.24 -4.18
C PHE A 329 -15.07 -6.93 -3.40
N SER A 330 -16.03 -6.18 -3.97
CA SER A 330 -17.35 -6.04 -3.38
C SER A 330 -18.14 -7.34 -3.35
N LEU A 331 -17.83 -8.29 -4.23
CA LEU A 331 -18.47 -9.61 -4.31
C LEU A 331 -17.79 -10.67 -3.41
N VAL A 332 -16.54 -10.46 -3.02
CA VAL A 332 -15.78 -11.37 -2.15
C VAL A 332 -16.26 -11.23 -0.70
N SER A 333 -16.26 -12.32 0.09
CA SER A 333 -16.79 -12.33 1.46
C SER A 333 -15.89 -11.57 2.45
N THR A 334 -14.58 -11.80 2.41
CA THR A 334 -13.61 -11.09 3.25
C THR A 334 -13.32 -9.70 2.70
N LYS A 335 -13.49 -8.65 3.52
CA LYS A 335 -13.34 -7.25 3.14
C LYS A 335 -12.12 -6.61 3.82
N LEU A 336 -11.09 -6.28 3.06
CA LEU A 336 -9.91 -5.57 3.57
C LEU A 336 -9.76 -4.21 2.88
N VAL A 337 -9.53 -3.17 3.69
CA VAL A 337 -9.51 -1.76 3.23
C VAL A 337 -8.53 -1.56 2.06
N TRP A 338 -7.37 -2.19 2.12
CA TRP A 338 -6.28 -2.03 1.18
C TRP A 338 -6.46 -2.74 -0.16
N TYR A 339 -7.49 -3.58 -0.34
CA TYR A 339 -7.76 -4.24 -1.62
C TYR A 339 -8.00 -3.28 -2.79
N VAL A 340 -8.52 -2.09 -2.51
CA VAL A 340 -8.79 -1.06 -3.53
C VAL A 340 -7.80 0.10 -3.51
N PHE A 341 -6.75 0.05 -2.72
CA PHE A 341 -5.73 1.10 -2.66
C PHE A 341 -5.06 1.39 -4.02
N PRO A 342 -4.78 0.40 -4.90
CA PRO A 342 -4.28 0.69 -6.24
C PRO A 342 -5.19 1.57 -7.10
N CYS A 343 -6.50 1.63 -6.78
CA CYS A 343 -7.45 2.49 -7.49
C CYS A 343 -7.25 3.99 -7.18
N VAL A 344 -6.77 4.34 -5.98
CA VAL A 344 -6.69 5.73 -5.53
C VAL A 344 -5.71 6.56 -6.37
N PRO A 345 -4.43 6.16 -6.59
CA PRO A 345 -3.53 6.91 -7.47
C PRO A 345 -4.04 7.02 -8.90
N VAL A 346 -4.77 6.00 -9.41
CA VAL A 346 -5.34 6.03 -10.75
C VAL A 346 -6.54 7.00 -10.83
N LEU A 347 -7.39 7.06 -9.81
CA LEU A 347 -8.45 8.07 -9.71
C LEU A 347 -7.87 9.50 -9.63
N CYS A 348 -6.83 9.71 -8.83
CA CYS A 348 -6.13 10.98 -8.74
C CYS A 348 -5.50 11.38 -10.09
N PHE A 349 -4.90 10.42 -10.80
CA PHE A 349 -4.28 10.62 -12.10
C PHE A 349 -5.29 11.10 -13.15
N ILE A 350 -6.44 10.42 -13.26
CA ILE A 350 -7.44 10.76 -14.27
C ILE A 350 -8.18 12.05 -13.93
N ALA A 351 -8.40 12.31 -12.63
CA ALA A 351 -8.96 13.56 -12.16
C ALA A 351 -8.03 14.75 -12.47
N ALA A 352 -6.74 14.60 -12.19
CA ALA A 352 -5.74 15.62 -12.49
C ALA A 352 -5.59 15.88 -14.01
N TYR A 353 -5.78 14.86 -14.84
CA TYR A 353 -5.86 15.03 -16.29
C TYR A 353 -7.06 15.88 -16.70
N ALA A 354 -8.19 15.73 -16.05
CA ALA A 354 -9.44 16.47 -16.31
C ALA A 354 -9.50 17.86 -15.62
N ALA A 355 -8.72 18.09 -14.56
CA ALA A 355 -8.79 19.27 -13.72
C ALA A 355 -8.66 20.62 -14.44
N PRO A 356 -7.76 20.82 -15.43
CA PRO A 356 -7.66 22.10 -16.14
C PRO A 356 -8.97 22.54 -16.77
N ASN A 357 -9.73 21.61 -17.36
CA ASN A 357 -11.03 21.91 -17.97
C ASN A 357 -12.06 22.42 -16.96
N VAL A 358 -12.06 21.85 -15.75
CA VAL A 358 -12.96 22.25 -14.66
C VAL A 358 -12.61 23.65 -14.18
N TRP A 359 -11.31 23.92 -13.95
CA TRP A 359 -10.81 25.19 -13.47
C TRP A 359 -11.01 26.34 -14.47
N GLU A 360 -10.65 26.14 -15.73
CA GLU A 360 -10.86 27.16 -16.76
C GLU A 360 -12.35 27.49 -16.93
N ARG A 361 -13.23 26.48 -16.85
CA ARG A 361 -14.66 26.70 -16.94
C ARG A 361 -15.18 27.52 -15.76
N ALA A 362 -14.79 27.16 -14.53
CA ALA A 362 -15.14 27.92 -13.34
C ALA A 362 -14.69 29.37 -13.44
N MET A 363 -13.44 29.61 -13.87
CA MET A 363 -12.91 30.97 -14.02
C MET A 363 -13.64 31.78 -15.11
N ARG A 364 -14.02 31.17 -16.24
CA ARG A 364 -14.83 31.83 -17.27
C ARG A 364 -16.19 32.27 -16.75
N LEU A 365 -16.86 31.43 -15.96
CA LEU A 365 -18.17 31.72 -15.38
C LEU A 365 -18.11 32.79 -14.28
N ILE A 366 -17.05 32.82 -13.49
CA ILE A 366 -16.79 33.86 -12.48
C ILE A 366 -16.58 35.24 -13.14
N LYS A 367 -15.84 35.29 -14.27
CA LYS A 367 -15.57 36.54 -15.00
C LYS A 367 -16.84 37.17 -15.60
N ASN A 368 -17.84 36.38 -15.96
CA ASN A 368 -19.10 36.81 -16.54
C ASN A 368 -20.15 37.28 -15.47
N LYS A 369 -19.78 38.22 -14.63
CA LYS A 369 -20.40 38.73 -13.38
C LYS A 369 -21.87 39.17 -13.43
N LYS A 370 -22.80 38.50 -14.09
CA LYS A 370 -24.20 39.00 -14.19
C LYS A 370 -25.23 38.42 -13.24
N SER A 371 -24.90 37.47 -12.33
CA SER A 371 -25.88 36.91 -11.37
C SER A 371 -25.23 36.09 -10.26
N LEU A 372 -25.85 36.01 -9.08
CA LEU A 372 -25.55 35.03 -7.99
C LEU A 372 -25.54 33.56 -8.47
N ALA A 373 -26.30 33.25 -9.54
CA ALA A 373 -26.26 31.94 -10.19
C ALA A 373 -24.87 31.57 -10.71
N ASN A 374 -23.96 32.52 -10.89
CA ASN A 374 -22.56 32.30 -11.31
C ASN A 374 -21.62 31.90 -10.17
N LEU A 375 -22.08 31.88 -8.92
CA LEU A 375 -21.31 31.39 -7.78
C LEU A 375 -21.29 29.85 -7.71
N ALA A 376 -22.34 29.19 -8.21
CA ALA A 376 -22.41 27.73 -8.21
C ALA A 376 -21.22 27.04 -8.93
N PRO A 377 -20.74 27.54 -10.09
CA PRO A 377 -19.54 27.00 -10.74
C PRO A 377 -18.24 27.19 -9.96
N ALA A 378 -18.16 28.21 -9.09
CA ALA A 378 -17.02 28.44 -8.21
C ALA A 378 -17.03 27.52 -6.97
N ALA A 379 -18.20 27.02 -6.58
CA ALA A 379 -18.34 26.16 -5.42
C ALA A 379 -17.58 24.84 -5.60
N LEU A 380 -17.64 24.23 -6.78
CA LEU A 380 -16.96 22.95 -7.02
C LEU A 380 -15.43 23.03 -6.86
N PRO A 381 -14.70 23.97 -7.51
CA PRO A 381 -13.26 24.15 -7.24
C PRO A 381 -12.97 24.44 -5.76
N ALA A 382 -13.79 25.23 -5.08
CA ALA A 382 -13.61 25.54 -3.66
C ALA A 382 -13.75 24.29 -2.79
N VAL A 383 -14.76 23.47 -3.03
CA VAL A 383 -14.97 22.19 -2.32
C VAL A 383 -13.82 21.22 -2.58
N VAL A 384 -13.38 21.06 -3.84
CA VAL A 384 -12.22 20.23 -4.20
C VAL A 384 -10.97 20.70 -3.48
N THR A 385 -10.71 22.01 -3.47
CA THR A 385 -9.57 22.60 -2.76
C THR A 385 -9.67 22.33 -1.25
N ALA A 386 -10.85 22.49 -0.66
CA ALA A 386 -11.07 22.22 0.76
C ALA A 386 -10.76 20.75 1.12
N PHE A 387 -11.26 19.77 0.35
CA PHE A 387 -10.94 18.36 0.56
C PHE A 387 -9.45 18.07 0.39
N THR A 388 -8.81 18.67 -0.61
CA THR A 388 -7.37 18.47 -0.86
C THR A 388 -6.54 19.05 0.30
N VAL A 389 -6.82 20.29 0.72
CA VAL A 389 -6.12 20.94 1.84
C VAL A 389 -6.36 20.20 3.15
N PHE A 390 -7.59 19.77 3.40
CA PHE A 390 -7.92 18.95 4.57
C PHE A 390 -7.12 17.62 4.55
N GLY A 391 -7.10 16.92 3.42
CA GLY A 391 -6.34 15.68 3.28
C GLY A 391 -4.84 15.91 3.49
N ILE A 392 -4.25 16.97 2.92
CA ILE A 392 -2.84 17.33 3.15
C ILE A 392 -2.58 17.59 4.63
N PHE A 393 -3.44 18.36 5.28
CA PHE A 393 -3.32 18.66 6.72
C PHE A 393 -3.33 17.37 7.55
N VAL A 394 -4.28 16.47 7.30
CA VAL A 394 -4.38 15.18 8.02
C VAL A 394 -3.14 14.32 7.75
N SER A 395 -2.67 14.20 6.50
CA SER A 395 -1.47 13.43 6.16
C SER A 395 -0.23 13.97 6.85
N CYS A 396 -0.04 15.29 6.87
CA CYS A 396 1.08 15.94 7.58
C CYS A 396 0.98 15.71 9.09
N ARG A 397 -0.21 15.88 9.69
CA ARG A 397 -0.44 15.62 11.11
C ARG A 397 -0.10 14.19 11.48
N ASN A 398 -0.59 13.21 10.71
CA ASN A 398 -0.35 11.79 10.97
C ASN A 398 1.15 11.45 10.85
N SER A 399 1.87 12.09 9.92
CA SER A 399 3.32 11.91 9.80
C SER A 399 4.11 12.48 10.98
N LEU A 400 3.55 13.47 11.70
CA LEU A 400 4.14 14.04 12.92
C LEU A 400 3.79 13.24 14.17
N THR A 401 2.74 12.41 14.14
CA THR A 401 2.31 11.58 15.25
C THR A 401 3.06 10.26 15.24
N VAL A 402 3.68 9.89 16.34
CA VAL A 402 4.34 8.59 16.52
C VAL A 402 3.41 7.67 17.29
N GLN A 403 3.19 6.46 16.77
CA GLN A 403 2.48 5.40 17.46
C GLN A 403 3.52 4.57 18.22
N VAL A 404 3.49 4.67 19.53
CA VAL A 404 4.37 3.94 20.45
C VAL A 404 3.71 2.64 20.90
N ASN A 405 4.53 1.63 21.19
CA ASN A 405 4.11 0.41 21.86
C ASN A 405 5.14 0.12 22.98
N ALA A 406 4.64 0.14 24.20
CA ALA A 406 5.49 0.07 25.39
C ALA A 406 6.33 -1.22 25.46
N GLU A 407 5.79 -2.35 25.00
CA GLU A 407 6.49 -3.65 24.96
C GLU A 407 7.65 -3.61 23.94
N GLN A 408 7.38 -3.11 22.74
CA GLN A 408 8.38 -3.02 21.68
C GLN A 408 9.49 -2.03 22.04
N ASP A 409 9.13 -0.86 22.57
CA ASP A 409 10.09 0.18 22.96
C ASP A 409 11.01 -0.31 24.11
N LEU A 410 10.43 -1.06 25.07
CA LEU A 410 11.17 -1.64 26.18
C LEU A 410 12.20 -2.68 25.71
N LEU A 411 11.81 -3.56 24.79
CA LEU A 411 12.70 -4.56 24.18
C LEU A 411 13.82 -3.89 23.37
N GLU A 412 13.46 -2.94 22.50
CA GLU A 412 14.43 -2.22 21.66
C GLU A 412 15.48 -1.51 22.54
N ALA A 413 15.03 -0.78 23.56
CA ALA A 413 15.93 -0.08 24.47
C ALA A 413 16.88 -1.03 25.22
N ALA A 414 16.39 -2.19 25.67
CA ALA A 414 17.19 -3.15 26.43
C ALA A 414 18.26 -3.84 25.55
N TYR A 415 17.93 -4.19 24.31
CA TYR A 415 18.89 -4.77 23.37
C TYR A 415 19.90 -3.72 22.87
N ASP A 416 19.46 -2.53 22.51
CA ASP A 416 20.32 -1.44 22.05
C ASP A 416 21.25 -0.93 23.17
N GLY A 417 20.77 -0.93 24.42
CA GLY A 417 21.54 -0.59 25.60
C GLY A 417 22.59 -1.64 26.01
N GLY A 418 22.47 -2.85 25.43
CA GLY A 418 23.34 -3.99 25.81
C GLY A 418 22.96 -4.64 27.14
N ASP A 419 21.78 -4.34 27.69
CA ASP A 419 21.26 -4.94 28.93
C ASP A 419 20.82 -6.39 28.74
N LEU A 420 20.44 -6.75 27.49
CA LEU A 420 20.12 -8.11 27.07
C LEU A 420 21.14 -8.60 26.04
N PRO A 421 21.63 -9.86 26.17
CA PRO A 421 22.52 -10.44 25.18
C PRO A 421 21.73 -10.87 23.92
N GLN A 422 22.38 -10.75 22.75
CA GLN A 422 21.83 -11.24 21.48
C GLN A 422 21.67 -12.77 21.53
N GLY A 423 20.56 -13.28 21.00
CA GLY A 423 20.26 -14.71 20.97
C GLY A 423 19.90 -15.31 22.33
N ALA A 424 19.60 -14.49 23.36
CA ALA A 424 19.08 -14.98 24.63
C ALA A 424 17.70 -15.64 24.43
N GLU A 425 17.39 -16.66 25.24
CA GLU A 425 16.05 -17.21 25.26
C GLU A 425 15.05 -16.13 25.68
N PHE A 426 13.98 -15.95 24.90
CA PHE A 426 12.95 -14.94 25.18
C PHE A 426 11.64 -15.58 25.60
N TYR A 427 11.07 -15.11 26.68
CA TYR A 427 9.79 -15.58 27.22
C TYR A 427 8.81 -14.42 27.38
N TYR A 428 7.52 -14.70 27.20
CA TYR A 428 6.45 -13.72 27.31
C TYR A 428 5.34 -14.23 28.22
N TRP A 429 4.73 -13.33 29.01
CA TRP A 429 3.59 -13.64 29.84
C TRP A 429 2.71 -12.41 30.10
N ASP A 430 1.46 -12.43 29.67
CA ASP A 430 0.52 -11.31 29.84
C ASP A 430 -0.48 -11.51 31.00
N GLY A 431 -0.36 -12.57 31.77
CA GLY A 431 -1.27 -12.95 32.85
C GLY A 431 -2.36 -13.93 32.41
N PHE A 432 -2.62 -14.07 31.13
CA PHE A 432 -3.60 -14.98 30.55
C PHE A 432 -2.95 -16.02 29.63
N GLY A 433 -1.84 -15.69 29.03
CA GLY A 433 -1.14 -16.56 28.10
C GLY A 433 0.32 -16.18 27.85
N GLU A 434 0.99 -17.05 27.11
CA GLU A 434 2.40 -16.95 26.74
C GLU A 434 2.62 -16.52 25.26
N PHE A 435 1.52 -16.20 24.57
CA PHE A 435 1.58 -15.80 23.17
C PHE A 435 1.79 -14.29 23.04
N ALA A 436 3.00 -13.90 22.69
CA ALA A 436 3.32 -12.51 22.44
C ALA A 436 2.60 -11.95 21.19
N PRO A 437 2.17 -10.67 21.21
CA PRO A 437 1.72 -9.98 20.02
C PRO A 437 2.77 -10.07 18.90
N GLN A 438 2.34 -10.16 17.64
CA GLN A 438 3.29 -10.36 16.53
C GLN A 438 4.29 -9.22 16.36
N GLY A 439 3.90 -7.99 16.69
CA GLY A 439 4.82 -6.84 16.72
C GLY A 439 5.93 -6.97 17.77
N VAL A 440 5.61 -7.60 18.92
CA VAL A 440 6.61 -7.92 19.97
C VAL A 440 7.56 -9.01 19.48
N VAL A 441 7.04 -10.07 18.82
CA VAL A 441 7.87 -11.09 18.17
C VAL A 441 8.82 -10.46 17.17
N ALA A 442 8.30 -9.63 16.27
CA ALA A 442 9.11 -8.94 15.27
C ALA A 442 10.19 -8.05 15.92
N ARG A 443 9.87 -7.33 17.00
CA ARG A 443 10.83 -6.50 17.70
C ARG A 443 11.91 -7.34 18.37
N ALA A 444 11.56 -8.43 19.05
CA ALA A 444 12.50 -9.32 19.70
C ALA A 444 13.50 -9.94 18.69
N GLU A 445 13.02 -10.38 17.53
CA GLU A 445 13.89 -10.91 16.47
C GLU A 445 14.79 -9.84 15.85
N LEU A 446 14.23 -8.71 15.46
CA LEU A 446 14.99 -7.64 14.80
C LEU A 446 16.06 -7.00 15.71
N SER A 447 15.75 -6.84 17.01
CA SER A 447 16.67 -6.22 17.97
C SER A 447 17.54 -7.23 18.70
N GLY A 448 17.02 -8.44 18.98
CA GLY A 448 17.65 -9.42 19.89
C GLY A 448 18.05 -10.74 19.25
N ASP A 449 17.73 -11.00 17.99
CA ASP A 449 17.89 -12.33 17.36
C ASP A 449 17.20 -13.45 18.19
N ALA A 450 16.03 -13.14 18.76
CA ALA A 450 15.29 -14.02 19.65
C ALA A 450 13.78 -13.96 19.38
N TYR A 451 13.11 -15.09 19.53
CA TYR A 451 11.64 -15.17 19.45
C TYR A 451 11.07 -15.80 20.71
N PRO A 452 9.77 -15.54 21.07
CA PRO A 452 9.17 -16.07 22.27
C PRO A 452 9.13 -17.60 22.28
N LEU A 453 9.71 -18.19 23.32
CA LEU A 453 9.65 -19.62 23.61
C LEU A 453 8.42 -19.93 24.46
N THR A 454 7.92 -21.17 24.35
CA THR A 454 6.81 -21.66 25.17
C THR A 454 7.21 -21.89 26.63
N GLY A 455 6.23 -21.85 27.55
CA GLY A 455 6.41 -22.10 28.96
C GLY A 455 6.47 -20.85 29.84
N GLY A 456 6.48 -19.65 29.24
CA GLY A 456 6.35 -18.37 29.94
C GLY A 456 7.23 -18.23 31.17
N MET A 457 6.68 -17.75 32.31
CA MET A 457 7.41 -17.57 33.56
C MET A 457 8.03 -18.86 34.11
N SER A 458 7.37 -20.00 33.89
CA SER A 458 7.86 -21.30 34.41
C SER A 458 9.14 -21.74 33.71
N ALA A 459 9.16 -21.61 32.38
CA ALA A 459 10.34 -21.95 31.57
C ALA A 459 11.49 -20.96 31.81
N PHE A 460 11.19 -19.66 31.92
CA PHE A 460 12.17 -18.65 32.32
C PHE A 460 12.85 -18.97 33.65
N SER A 461 12.07 -19.41 34.66
CA SER A 461 12.58 -19.78 35.97
C SER A 461 13.42 -21.06 35.97
N ALA A 462 13.18 -21.95 35.01
CA ALA A 462 13.82 -23.26 34.93
C ALA A 462 15.03 -23.31 34.00
N THR A 463 15.19 -22.34 33.10
CA THR A 463 16.30 -22.37 32.12
C THR A 463 17.64 -22.06 32.75
N ASP A 464 18.68 -22.73 32.26
CA ASP A 464 20.08 -22.46 32.60
C ASP A 464 20.78 -21.57 31.56
N SER A 465 20.11 -21.24 30.48
CA SER A 465 20.61 -20.34 29.43
C SER A 465 20.40 -18.87 29.80
N PRO A 466 21.18 -17.93 29.24
CA PRO A 466 20.83 -16.51 29.27
C PRO A 466 19.41 -16.29 28.73
N ALA A 467 18.57 -15.65 29.54
CA ALA A 467 17.16 -15.51 29.19
C ALA A 467 16.58 -14.16 29.59
N ALA A 468 15.60 -13.71 28.82
CA ALA A 468 14.76 -12.55 29.09
C ALA A 468 13.29 -12.93 29.25
N LEU A 469 12.57 -12.23 30.12
CA LEU A 469 11.12 -12.39 30.33
C LEU A 469 10.46 -11.02 30.26
N LEU A 470 9.55 -10.85 29.31
CA LEU A 470 8.63 -9.72 29.26
C LEU A 470 7.31 -10.14 29.92
N VAL A 471 6.94 -9.49 31.00
CA VAL A 471 5.75 -9.83 31.78
C VAL A 471 4.88 -8.60 32.06
N ARG A 472 3.58 -8.76 32.01
CA ARG A 472 2.65 -7.68 32.38
C ARG A 472 2.73 -7.42 33.90
N ALA A 473 2.80 -6.13 34.29
CA ALA A 473 3.09 -5.74 35.68
C ALA A 473 2.10 -6.28 36.71
N ASP A 474 0.78 -6.29 36.38
CA ASP A 474 -0.26 -6.84 37.22
C ASP A 474 -0.25 -8.38 37.31
N ALA A 475 0.36 -9.04 36.33
CA ALA A 475 0.51 -10.49 36.29
C ALA A 475 1.76 -10.98 37.03
N ALA A 476 2.77 -10.12 37.22
CA ALA A 476 3.99 -10.46 37.95
C ALA A 476 3.72 -10.71 39.45
N ASP A 477 2.83 -9.93 40.04
CA ASP A 477 2.52 -10.01 41.49
C ASP A 477 1.51 -11.10 41.84
N GLY A 478 0.69 -11.54 40.88
CA GLY A 478 -0.43 -12.49 41.10
C GLY A 478 -0.20 -13.91 40.57
N SER A 479 0.96 -14.18 39.97
CA SER A 479 1.24 -15.48 39.37
C SER A 479 1.47 -16.59 40.42
N PRO A 480 0.98 -17.81 40.19
CA PRO A 480 1.36 -18.99 40.99
C PRO A 480 2.83 -19.37 40.82
N HIS A 481 3.54 -18.78 39.87
CA HIS A 481 4.96 -18.96 39.63
C HIS A 481 5.70 -17.70 40.05
N ALA A 482 6.39 -17.77 41.19
CA ALA A 482 7.26 -16.69 41.66
C ALA A 482 8.42 -16.47 40.67
N LEU A 483 8.75 -15.22 40.41
CA LEU A 483 10.00 -14.88 39.71
C LEU A 483 11.18 -15.50 40.47
N PRO A 484 12.20 -16.02 39.77
CA PRO A 484 13.40 -16.54 40.42
C PRO A 484 14.08 -15.43 41.22
N THR A 485 14.70 -15.80 42.32
CA THR A 485 15.38 -14.84 43.23
C THR A 485 16.60 -14.15 42.61
N ASP A 486 17.11 -14.68 41.50
CA ASP A 486 18.20 -14.19 40.68
C ASP A 486 17.76 -13.39 39.45
N ALA A 487 16.43 -13.17 39.25
CA ALA A 487 15.93 -12.34 38.17
C ALA A 487 16.25 -10.86 38.45
N GLU A 488 16.91 -10.23 37.48
CA GLU A 488 17.26 -8.81 37.49
C GLU A 488 16.27 -8.02 36.64
N LEU A 489 15.70 -6.96 37.19
CA LEU A 489 14.85 -6.05 36.43
C LEU A 489 15.69 -5.20 35.47
N VAL A 490 15.54 -5.39 34.19
CA VAL A 490 16.22 -4.65 33.11
C VAL A 490 15.52 -3.33 32.81
N GLY A 491 14.20 -3.36 32.78
CA GLY A 491 13.42 -2.16 32.48
C GLY A 491 11.94 -2.34 32.79
N LYS A 492 11.21 -1.24 32.84
CA LYS A 492 9.79 -1.23 33.14
C LYS A 492 9.05 -0.10 32.43
N THR A 493 7.78 -0.35 32.15
CA THR A 493 6.77 0.63 31.79
C THR A 493 5.62 0.58 32.82
N ASP A 494 4.57 1.36 32.61
CA ASP A 494 3.38 1.29 33.50
C ASP A 494 2.66 -0.06 33.38
N GLU A 495 2.81 -0.78 32.27
CA GLU A 495 2.07 -2.00 31.96
C GLU A 495 2.96 -3.25 31.93
N PHE A 496 4.27 -3.13 31.66
CA PHE A 496 5.17 -4.26 31.45
C PHE A 496 6.49 -4.13 32.24
N LEU A 497 7.00 -5.27 32.65
CA LEU A 497 8.30 -5.43 33.31
C LEU A 497 9.16 -6.36 32.46
N LEU A 498 10.42 -6.01 32.24
CA LEU A 498 11.39 -6.82 31.53
C LEU A 498 12.48 -7.27 32.50
N TYR A 499 12.59 -8.57 32.63
CA TYR A 499 13.60 -9.22 33.49
C TYR A 499 14.62 -9.97 32.64
N LYS A 500 15.83 -10.11 33.17
CA LYS A 500 16.82 -11.10 32.74
C LYS A 500 17.16 -12.02 33.90
N ASN A 501 17.61 -13.25 33.62
CA ASN A 501 18.24 -14.09 34.64
C ASN A 501 19.71 -13.71 34.79
N ALA A 502 20.30 -14.06 35.92
CA ALA A 502 21.70 -13.72 36.27
C ALA A 502 22.74 -14.66 35.60
N ARG A 503 22.34 -15.45 34.59
CA ARG A 503 23.15 -16.55 34.02
C ARG A 503 23.83 -16.17 32.73
#